data_ee4122c46aed9f9bf667df8d4085afa0
#
_entry.id   ee4122c46aed9f9bf667df8d4085afa0
#
_cell.length_a   1.000
_cell.length_b   1.000
_cell.length_c   1.000
_cell.angle_alpha   90.00
_cell.angle_beta   90.00
_cell.angle_gamma   90.00
#
_symmetry.space_group_name_H-M   'P 1'
#
loop_
_entity.id
_entity.type
_entity.pdbx_description
1 polymer ?
#
loop_
_entity_poly.entity_id
_entity_poly.type
_entity_poly.pdbx_seq_one_letter_code
_entity_poly.pdbx_strand_id
1 'polypeptide(L)'
;MDYYSGYITKLIDELSSLPGVGSKTAGRLAFHILDMPKDEVEGLANALVEAKKNVKFCKCCQTLTDQEICPICSSEERDQKTIMVVETTKDMAAYESVGEYKGVYHVLHGAINPMAGITQNDIRLKELFERLKDDVDEVIIATNSSVEGEATAMYISKVVKPLGIKVSRIASGVPVGGDLECIDNVTLLRALQGRVTI
;
A
#
# COMPACT_ATOMS: atom_id res chain seq x y z
N MET A 1 1.94 -10.98 39.33
CA MET A 1 0.90 -10.32 40.15
C MET A 1 0.19 -9.35 39.26
N ASP A 2 -1.09 -9.63 38.99
CA ASP A 2 -1.91 -8.70 38.19
C ASP A 2 -2.33 -7.53 39.10
N TYR A 3 -1.71 -6.37 38.91
CA TYR A 3 -2.05 -5.15 39.67
C TYR A 3 -3.38 -4.54 39.26
N TYR A 4 -3.94 -4.98 38.11
CA TYR A 4 -5.17 -4.43 37.52
C TYR A 4 -6.31 -5.45 37.54
N SER A 5 -7.54 -4.98 37.47
CA SER A 5 -8.71 -5.86 37.30
C SER A 5 -8.63 -6.61 35.97
N GLY A 6 -9.25 -7.79 35.88
CA GLY A 6 -9.22 -8.59 34.67
C GLY A 6 -9.68 -7.87 33.39
N TYR A 7 -10.61 -6.93 33.49
CA TYR A 7 -11.07 -6.11 32.35
C TYR A 7 -10.01 -5.11 31.88
N ILE A 8 -9.25 -4.52 32.80
CA ILE A 8 -8.15 -3.59 32.45
C ILE A 8 -7.02 -4.37 31.80
N THR A 9 -6.63 -5.51 32.38
CA THR A 9 -5.58 -6.38 31.82
C THR A 9 -5.94 -6.81 30.41
N LYS A 10 -7.17 -7.31 30.19
CA LYS A 10 -7.63 -7.71 28.87
C LYS A 10 -7.57 -6.58 27.84
N LEU A 11 -8.00 -5.36 28.21
CA LEU A 11 -7.92 -4.20 27.31
C LEU A 11 -6.48 -3.85 26.94
N ILE A 12 -5.55 -3.91 27.91
CA ILE A 12 -4.13 -3.67 27.66
C ILE A 12 -3.57 -4.75 26.73
N ASP A 13 -3.91 -6.02 26.92
CA ASP A 13 -3.44 -7.14 26.11
C ASP A 13 -3.92 -6.99 24.64
N GLU A 14 -5.20 -6.68 24.43
CA GLU A 14 -5.74 -6.46 23.09
C GLU A 14 -5.06 -5.27 22.38
N LEU A 15 -4.85 -4.16 23.09
CA LEU A 15 -4.15 -3.01 22.52
C LEU A 15 -2.67 -3.31 22.24
N SER A 16 -2.01 -4.12 23.07
CA SER A 16 -0.60 -4.49 22.88
C SER A 16 -0.40 -5.50 21.73
N SER A 17 -1.46 -6.16 21.28
CA SER A 17 -1.42 -7.03 20.10
C SER A 17 -1.28 -6.25 18.78
N LEU A 18 -1.54 -4.94 18.81
CA LEU A 18 -1.44 -4.08 17.63
C LEU A 18 0.02 -3.80 17.26
N PRO A 19 0.40 -3.88 15.96
CA PRO A 19 1.76 -3.61 15.52
C PRO A 19 2.24 -2.22 15.94
N GLY A 20 3.41 -2.14 16.56
CA GLY A 20 4.00 -0.86 17.05
C GLY A 20 3.46 -0.39 18.40
N VAL A 21 2.51 -1.10 19.02
CA VAL A 21 1.99 -0.79 20.34
C VAL A 21 2.63 -1.73 21.39
N GLY A 22 3.66 -1.23 22.07
CA GLY A 22 4.25 -1.95 23.19
C GLY A 22 3.43 -1.83 24.47
N SER A 23 3.68 -2.67 25.47
CA SER A 23 2.91 -2.75 26.74
C SER A 23 2.77 -1.41 27.45
N LYS A 24 3.79 -0.54 27.43
CA LYS A 24 3.71 0.80 28.04
C LYS A 24 2.73 1.72 27.32
N THR A 25 2.73 1.68 26.00
CA THR A 25 1.79 2.45 25.16
C THR A 25 0.38 1.91 25.31
N ALA A 26 0.22 0.58 25.27
CA ALA A 26 -1.07 -0.10 25.48
C ALA A 26 -1.69 0.29 26.83
N GLY A 27 -0.90 0.28 27.91
CA GLY A 27 -1.36 0.74 29.22
C GLY A 27 -1.85 2.19 29.21
N ARG A 28 -1.10 3.10 28.60
CA ARG A 28 -1.52 4.51 28.47
C ARG A 28 -2.82 4.68 27.67
N LEU A 29 -2.96 3.95 26.58
CA LEU A 29 -4.18 3.96 25.75
C LEU A 29 -5.36 3.38 26.52
N ALA A 30 -5.18 2.27 27.24
CA ALA A 30 -6.24 1.66 28.02
C ALA A 30 -6.80 2.61 29.09
N PHE A 31 -5.92 3.26 29.86
CA PHE A 31 -6.37 4.23 30.86
C PHE A 31 -7.03 5.45 30.24
N HIS A 32 -6.52 5.95 29.11
CA HIS A 32 -7.18 7.02 28.38
C HIS A 32 -8.62 6.63 27.96
N ILE A 33 -8.79 5.43 27.40
CA ILE A 33 -10.12 4.91 27.02
C ILE A 33 -11.06 4.79 28.22
N LEU A 34 -10.54 4.37 29.38
CA LEU A 34 -11.34 4.28 30.61
C LEU A 34 -11.78 5.64 31.15
N ASP A 35 -11.03 6.69 30.87
CA ASP A 35 -11.34 8.06 31.25
C ASP A 35 -12.26 8.77 30.23
N MET A 36 -12.45 8.21 29.03
CA MET A 36 -13.34 8.76 28.01
C MET A 36 -14.81 8.60 28.39
N PRO A 37 -15.70 9.51 27.90
CA PRO A 37 -17.14 9.31 27.96
C PRO A 37 -17.58 8.00 27.30
N LYS A 38 -18.62 7.37 27.88
CA LYS A 38 -19.06 6.05 27.42
C LYS A 38 -19.50 6.02 25.95
N ASP A 39 -20.16 7.06 25.49
CA ASP A 39 -20.61 7.24 24.11
C ASP A 39 -19.44 7.33 23.11
N GLU A 40 -18.34 7.98 23.49
CA GLU A 40 -17.13 8.04 22.68
C GLU A 40 -16.46 6.67 22.58
N VAL A 41 -16.42 5.90 23.67
CA VAL A 41 -15.87 4.53 23.67
C VAL A 41 -16.73 3.61 22.80
N GLU A 42 -18.07 3.70 22.90
CA GLU A 42 -18.98 2.95 22.05
C GLU A 42 -18.81 3.34 20.57
N GLY A 43 -18.62 4.62 20.28
CA GLY A 43 -18.31 5.12 18.93
C GLY A 43 -17.04 4.52 18.36
N LEU A 44 -15.95 4.50 19.15
CA LEU A 44 -14.68 3.88 18.73
C LEU A 44 -14.83 2.36 18.48
N ALA A 45 -15.48 1.66 19.40
CA ALA A 45 -15.70 0.22 19.25
C ALA A 45 -16.53 -0.10 17.99
N ASN A 46 -17.60 0.65 17.76
CA ASN A 46 -18.44 0.49 16.59
C ASN A 46 -17.67 0.80 15.30
N ALA A 47 -16.85 1.85 15.26
CA ALA A 47 -16.03 2.19 14.09
C ALA A 47 -15.07 1.04 13.71
N LEU A 48 -14.45 0.39 14.69
CA LEU A 48 -13.56 -0.76 14.45
C LEU A 48 -14.34 -1.94 13.84
N VAL A 49 -15.49 -2.28 14.41
CA VAL A 49 -16.33 -3.40 13.96
C VAL A 49 -16.88 -3.13 12.56
N GLU A 50 -17.46 -1.94 12.34
CA GLU A 50 -18.05 -1.57 11.05
C GLU A 50 -17.01 -1.46 9.93
N ALA A 51 -15.82 -0.90 10.21
CA ALA A 51 -14.74 -0.89 9.25
C ALA A 51 -14.35 -2.32 8.83
N LYS A 52 -14.15 -3.22 9.80
CA LYS A 52 -13.79 -4.61 9.50
C LYS A 52 -14.87 -5.37 8.73
N LYS A 53 -16.15 -5.07 8.99
CA LYS A 53 -17.31 -5.71 8.37
C LYS A 53 -17.54 -5.23 6.93
N ASN A 54 -17.39 -3.93 6.68
CA ASN A 54 -17.84 -3.31 5.43
C ASN A 54 -16.71 -3.07 4.42
N VAL A 55 -15.46 -2.90 4.90
CA VAL A 55 -14.33 -2.70 3.99
C VAL A 55 -13.92 -4.03 3.34
N LYS A 56 -13.87 -4.02 2.02
CA LYS A 56 -13.52 -5.15 1.15
C LYS A 56 -12.53 -4.72 0.07
N PHE A 57 -12.09 -5.65 -0.75
CA PHE A 57 -11.26 -5.33 -1.91
C PHE A 57 -12.12 -4.91 -3.10
N CYS A 58 -11.71 -3.84 -3.77
CA CYS A 58 -12.28 -3.45 -5.05
C CYS A 58 -12.11 -4.59 -6.07
N LYS A 59 -13.19 -5.00 -6.73
CA LYS A 59 -13.15 -6.09 -7.72
C LYS A 59 -12.21 -5.82 -8.90
N CYS A 60 -11.91 -4.54 -9.18
CA CYS A 60 -11.05 -4.15 -10.29
C CYS A 60 -9.59 -3.99 -9.85
N CYS A 61 -9.30 -3.08 -8.94
CA CYS A 61 -7.91 -2.69 -8.59
C CYS A 61 -7.38 -3.30 -7.29
N GLN A 62 -8.19 -4.05 -6.58
CA GLN A 62 -7.84 -4.69 -5.30
C GLN A 62 -7.56 -3.71 -4.14
N THR A 63 -7.79 -2.40 -4.29
CA THR A 63 -7.71 -1.48 -3.14
C THR A 63 -8.81 -1.75 -2.12
N LEU A 64 -8.60 -1.30 -0.89
CA LEU A 64 -9.62 -1.36 0.16
C LEU A 64 -10.73 -0.32 -0.12
N THR A 65 -11.98 -0.74 -0.08
CA THR A 65 -13.16 0.09 -0.34
C THR A 65 -14.40 -0.48 0.35
N ASP A 66 -15.40 0.33 0.60
CA ASP A 66 -16.74 -0.07 1.06
C ASP A 66 -17.69 -0.42 -0.11
N GLN A 67 -17.31 -0.13 -1.35
CA GLN A 67 -18.07 -0.40 -2.57
C GLN A 67 -17.54 -1.64 -3.31
N GLU A 68 -18.31 -2.17 -4.27
CA GLU A 68 -17.83 -3.27 -5.14
C GLU A 68 -16.68 -2.84 -6.04
N ILE A 69 -16.78 -1.64 -6.61
CA ILE A 69 -15.77 -0.98 -7.42
C ILE A 69 -15.49 0.36 -6.77
N CYS A 70 -14.22 0.65 -6.48
CA CYS A 70 -13.83 1.89 -5.81
C CYS A 70 -14.10 3.13 -6.68
N PRO A 71 -14.22 4.32 -6.10
CA PRO A 71 -14.48 5.57 -6.85
C PRO A 71 -13.48 5.85 -7.98
N ILE A 72 -12.22 5.45 -7.83
CA ILE A 72 -11.19 5.66 -8.86
C ILE A 72 -11.47 4.76 -10.08
N CYS A 73 -11.78 3.49 -9.87
CA CYS A 73 -12.05 2.55 -10.96
C CYS A 73 -13.38 2.81 -11.67
N SER A 74 -14.38 3.39 -10.98
CA SER A 74 -15.67 3.72 -11.55
C SER A 74 -15.73 5.11 -12.21
N SER A 75 -14.69 5.91 -12.08
CA SER A 75 -14.66 7.27 -12.64
C SER A 75 -14.42 7.23 -14.16
N GLU A 76 -15.30 7.86 -14.91
CA GLU A 76 -15.16 8.06 -16.35
C GLU A 76 -14.09 9.11 -16.72
N GLU A 77 -13.67 9.92 -15.76
CA GLU A 77 -12.62 10.93 -15.94
C GLU A 77 -11.21 10.33 -15.91
N ARG A 78 -11.09 9.06 -15.48
CA ARG A 78 -9.81 8.35 -15.37
C ARG A 78 -9.45 7.65 -16.66
N ASP A 79 -8.18 7.73 -17.02
CA ASP A 79 -7.62 6.92 -18.09
C ASP A 79 -7.54 5.47 -17.67
N GLN A 80 -8.46 4.65 -18.16
CA GLN A 80 -8.56 3.22 -17.86
C GLN A 80 -7.45 2.40 -18.53
N LYS A 81 -6.71 2.97 -19.50
CA LYS A 81 -5.66 2.30 -20.26
C LYS A 81 -4.28 2.38 -19.61
N THR A 82 -4.12 3.26 -18.61
CA THR A 82 -2.87 3.43 -17.87
C THR A 82 -3.05 2.93 -16.45
N ILE A 83 -2.34 1.85 -16.08
CA ILE A 83 -2.44 1.21 -14.77
C ILE A 83 -1.15 1.42 -13.97
N MET A 84 -1.23 2.07 -12.81
CA MET A 84 -0.13 2.15 -11.86
C MET A 84 -0.22 1.01 -10.84
N VAL A 85 0.82 0.19 -10.77
CA VAL A 85 0.92 -0.96 -9.86
C VAL A 85 1.68 -0.55 -8.61
N VAL A 86 1.03 -0.67 -7.46
CA VAL A 86 1.57 -0.33 -6.13
C VAL A 86 1.49 -1.52 -5.18
N GLU A 87 2.31 -1.52 -4.12
CA GLU A 87 2.31 -2.64 -3.15
C GLU A 87 1.13 -2.59 -2.17
N THR A 88 0.74 -1.39 -1.71
CA THR A 88 -0.30 -1.22 -0.69
C THR A 88 -1.30 -0.12 -1.05
N THR A 89 -2.48 -0.16 -0.41
CA THR A 89 -3.47 0.92 -0.51
C THR A 89 -2.90 2.26 0.00
N LYS A 90 -1.93 2.24 0.92
CA LYS A 90 -1.28 3.46 1.42
C LYS A 90 -0.41 4.11 0.34
N ASP A 91 0.31 3.29 -0.44
CA ASP A 91 1.11 3.80 -1.56
C ASP A 91 0.21 4.43 -2.63
N MET A 92 -0.93 3.77 -2.94
CA MET A 92 -1.95 4.34 -3.83
C MET A 92 -2.43 5.71 -3.31
N ALA A 93 -2.77 5.80 -2.03
CA ALA A 93 -3.24 7.05 -1.43
C ALA A 93 -2.18 8.16 -1.47
N ALA A 94 -0.88 7.80 -1.34
CA ALA A 94 0.21 8.76 -1.49
C ALA A 94 0.26 9.36 -2.90
N TYR A 95 0.12 8.55 -3.95
CA TYR A 95 0.04 9.06 -5.32
C TYR A 95 -1.23 9.88 -5.59
N GLU A 96 -2.37 9.45 -5.07
CA GLU A 96 -3.62 10.21 -5.19
C GLU A 96 -3.52 11.60 -4.54
N SER A 97 -2.81 11.71 -3.43
CA SER A 97 -2.62 13.00 -2.74
C SER A 97 -1.83 14.03 -3.57
N VAL A 98 -1.04 13.60 -4.55
CA VAL A 98 -0.35 14.49 -5.49
C VAL A 98 -1.33 15.14 -6.49
N GLY A 99 -2.42 14.45 -6.85
CA GLY A 99 -3.49 14.97 -7.72
C GLY A 99 -3.18 15.02 -9.23
N GLU A 100 -1.95 14.68 -9.64
CA GLU A 100 -1.50 14.77 -11.03
C GLU A 100 -1.72 13.48 -11.84
N TYR A 101 -1.83 12.33 -11.17
CA TYR A 101 -2.03 11.06 -11.85
C TYR A 101 -3.50 10.88 -12.29
N LYS A 102 -3.71 10.64 -13.55
CA LYS A 102 -5.06 10.50 -14.15
C LYS A 102 -5.44 9.08 -14.54
N GLY A 103 -4.50 8.12 -14.43
CA GLY A 103 -4.78 6.72 -14.66
C GLY A 103 -5.47 6.02 -13.49
N VAL A 104 -5.53 4.71 -13.57
CA VAL A 104 -6.08 3.83 -12.52
C VAL A 104 -4.98 3.03 -11.85
N TYR A 105 -5.30 2.37 -10.74
CA TYR A 105 -4.31 1.63 -9.95
C TYR A 105 -4.56 0.13 -9.96
N HIS A 106 -3.54 -0.61 -9.54
CA HIS A 106 -3.66 -1.99 -9.09
C HIS A 106 -2.81 -2.19 -7.83
N VAL A 107 -3.43 -2.70 -6.76
CA VAL A 107 -2.80 -2.90 -5.45
C VAL A 107 -2.46 -4.37 -5.27
N LEU A 108 -1.17 -4.67 -5.08
CA LEU A 108 -0.67 -6.05 -4.97
C LEU A 108 -0.88 -6.67 -3.59
N HIS A 109 -1.03 -5.87 -2.54
CA HIS A 109 -1.04 -6.29 -1.13
C HIS A 109 0.23 -7.02 -0.69
N GLY A 110 1.38 -6.62 -1.21
CA GLY A 110 2.70 -7.13 -0.87
C GLY A 110 3.67 -7.09 -2.03
N ALA A 111 4.82 -7.69 -1.81
CA ALA A 111 5.88 -7.88 -2.80
C ALA A 111 6.37 -9.34 -2.76
N ILE A 112 6.94 -9.82 -3.85
CA ILE A 112 7.58 -11.16 -3.92
C ILE A 112 8.78 -11.15 -2.97
N ASN A 113 8.76 -12.04 -1.98
CA ASN A 113 9.84 -12.20 -1.01
C ASN A 113 10.10 -13.70 -0.76
N PRO A 114 10.99 -14.33 -1.55
CA PRO A 114 11.28 -15.76 -1.38
C PRO A 114 11.86 -16.11 -0.02
N MET A 115 12.57 -15.19 0.63
CA MET A 115 13.14 -15.41 1.97
C MET A 115 12.05 -15.52 3.04
N ALA A 116 10.94 -14.80 2.87
CA ALA A 116 9.75 -14.90 3.72
C ALA A 116 8.73 -15.93 3.19
N GLY A 117 9.03 -16.67 2.14
CA GLY A 117 8.13 -17.64 1.52
C GLY A 117 6.99 -17.01 0.71
N ILE A 118 7.05 -15.70 0.42
CA ILE A 118 6.02 -15.00 -0.34
C ILE A 118 6.32 -15.10 -1.83
N THR A 119 5.45 -15.78 -2.55
CA THR A 119 5.55 -16.02 -3.98
C THR A 119 4.62 -15.09 -4.77
N GLN A 120 4.67 -15.18 -6.11
CA GLN A 120 3.73 -14.46 -6.99
C GLN A 120 2.26 -14.86 -6.80
N ASN A 121 1.99 -15.99 -6.15
CA ASN A 121 0.62 -16.46 -5.90
C ASN A 121 0.03 -15.92 -4.59
N ASP A 122 0.86 -15.36 -3.73
CA ASP A 122 0.46 -14.84 -2.42
C ASP A 122 0.08 -13.36 -2.47
N ILE A 123 0.36 -12.70 -3.59
CA ILE A 123 0.02 -11.30 -3.86
C ILE A 123 -0.90 -11.19 -5.08
N ARG A 124 -1.55 -10.05 -5.29
CA ARG A 124 -2.60 -9.85 -6.30
C ARG A 124 -2.09 -9.69 -7.74
N LEU A 125 -1.11 -10.50 -8.14
CA LEU A 125 -0.56 -10.50 -9.51
C LEU A 125 -1.49 -11.20 -10.50
N LYS A 126 -2.19 -12.25 -10.08
CA LYS A 126 -3.15 -12.95 -10.94
C LYS A 126 -4.24 -11.99 -11.42
N GLU A 127 -4.82 -11.24 -10.52
CA GLU A 127 -5.86 -10.25 -10.81
C GLU A 127 -5.33 -9.11 -11.70
N LEU A 128 -4.06 -8.70 -11.53
CA LEU A 128 -3.41 -7.78 -12.45
C LEU A 128 -3.38 -8.34 -13.87
N PHE A 129 -2.86 -9.55 -14.05
CA PHE A 129 -2.70 -10.16 -15.37
C PHE A 129 -4.04 -10.49 -16.05
N GLU A 130 -5.07 -10.80 -15.29
CA GLU A 130 -6.43 -10.94 -15.83
C GLU A 130 -6.93 -9.62 -16.41
N ARG A 131 -6.66 -8.51 -15.73
CA ARG A 131 -7.02 -7.17 -16.16
C ARG A 131 -6.27 -6.69 -17.39
N LEU A 132 -5.05 -7.15 -17.63
CA LEU A 132 -4.25 -6.80 -18.82
C LEU A 132 -4.73 -7.46 -20.12
N LYS A 133 -5.78 -8.28 -20.08
CA LYS A 133 -6.44 -8.81 -21.28
C LYS A 133 -7.33 -7.77 -21.96
N ASP A 134 -7.69 -6.73 -21.24
CA ASP A 134 -8.42 -5.58 -21.76
C ASP A 134 -7.47 -4.63 -22.51
N ASP A 135 -8.00 -3.57 -23.10
CA ASP A 135 -7.24 -2.59 -23.88
C ASP A 135 -6.41 -1.67 -22.96
N VAL A 136 -5.22 -2.18 -22.54
CA VAL A 136 -4.26 -1.48 -21.66
C VAL A 136 -3.05 -1.04 -22.48
N ASP A 137 -2.73 0.24 -22.45
CA ASP A 137 -1.61 0.84 -23.18
C ASP A 137 -0.32 0.84 -22.34
N GLU A 138 -0.42 1.14 -21.04
CA GLU A 138 0.75 1.27 -20.15
C GLU A 138 0.53 0.67 -18.76
N VAL A 139 1.55 -0.02 -18.27
CA VAL A 139 1.70 -0.43 -16.85
C VAL A 139 2.86 0.34 -16.25
N ILE A 140 2.57 1.21 -15.29
CA ILE A 140 3.56 1.95 -14.51
C ILE A 140 3.84 1.17 -13.23
N ILE A 141 5.05 0.68 -13.05
CA ILE A 141 5.44 -0.05 -11.84
C ILE A 141 5.91 0.95 -10.78
N ALA A 142 5.17 1.03 -9.68
CA ALA A 142 5.43 1.91 -8.54
C ALA A 142 5.59 1.10 -7.23
N THR A 143 6.26 -0.06 -7.32
CA THR A 143 6.69 -0.83 -6.15
C THR A 143 7.84 -0.12 -5.45
N ASN A 144 8.02 -0.36 -4.15
CA ASN A 144 9.10 0.22 -3.36
C ASN A 144 10.49 -0.10 -3.94
N SER A 145 11.48 0.75 -3.64
CA SER A 145 12.88 0.53 -4.06
C SER A 145 13.62 -0.47 -3.17
N SER A 146 12.91 -1.38 -2.51
CA SER A 146 13.45 -2.52 -1.78
C SER A 146 13.86 -3.65 -2.72
N VAL A 147 14.60 -4.63 -2.22
CA VAL A 147 14.98 -5.83 -2.99
C VAL A 147 13.74 -6.58 -3.48
N GLU A 148 12.73 -6.69 -2.62
CA GLU A 148 11.46 -7.35 -2.90
C GLU A 148 10.64 -6.57 -3.95
N GLY A 149 10.60 -5.25 -3.83
CA GLY A 149 9.91 -4.40 -4.79
C GLY A 149 10.57 -4.42 -6.17
N GLU A 150 11.91 -4.46 -6.23
CA GLU A 150 12.67 -4.63 -7.48
C GLU A 150 12.42 -6.01 -8.10
N ALA A 151 12.46 -7.08 -7.31
CA ALA A 151 12.16 -8.44 -7.79
C ALA A 151 10.74 -8.53 -8.35
N THR A 152 9.77 -7.92 -7.66
CA THR A 152 8.37 -7.85 -8.10
C THR A 152 8.25 -7.06 -9.41
N ALA A 153 8.94 -5.92 -9.52
CA ALA A 153 8.97 -5.11 -10.74
C ALA A 153 9.54 -5.88 -11.93
N MET A 154 10.65 -6.59 -11.72
CA MET A 154 11.26 -7.42 -12.77
C MET A 154 10.33 -8.55 -13.22
N TYR A 155 9.65 -9.20 -12.27
CA TYR A 155 8.69 -10.25 -12.58
C TYR A 155 7.52 -9.72 -13.42
N ILE A 156 6.89 -8.61 -13.01
CA ILE A 156 5.79 -7.96 -13.74
C ILE A 156 6.27 -7.58 -15.15
N SER A 157 7.43 -6.93 -15.26
CA SER A 157 7.98 -6.49 -16.54
C SER A 157 8.22 -7.67 -17.50
N LYS A 158 8.73 -8.80 -16.98
CA LYS A 158 8.97 -10.02 -17.78
C LYS A 158 7.68 -10.62 -18.33
N VAL A 159 6.58 -10.55 -17.59
CA VAL A 159 5.28 -11.10 -18.00
C VAL A 159 4.54 -10.13 -18.93
N VAL A 160 4.60 -8.82 -18.66
CA VAL A 160 3.79 -7.82 -19.37
C VAL A 160 4.39 -7.40 -20.71
N LYS A 161 5.71 -7.24 -20.81
CA LYS A 161 6.38 -6.82 -22.08
C LYS A 161 6.04 -7.68 -23.29
N PRO A 162 5.98 -9.03 -23.20
CA PRO A 162 5.60 -9.87 -24.34
C PRO A 162 4.18 -9.66 -24.85
N LEU A 163 3.30 -9.03 -24.05
CA LEU A 163 1.93 -8.69 -24.45
C LEU A 163 1.85 -7.42 -25.32
N GLY A 164 2.99 -6.75 -25.57
CA GLY A 164 3.05 -5.52 -26.35
C GLY A 164 2.64 -4.26 -25.54
N ILE A 165 2.38 -4.39 -24.25
CA ILE A 165 2.02 -3.30 -23.36
C ILE A 165 3.29 -2.53 -22.95
N LYS A 166 3.24 -1.20 -22.97
CA LYS A 166 4.34 -0.38 -22.47
C LYS A 166 4.50 -0.59 -20.96
N VAL A 167 5.73 -0.89 -20.54
CA VAL A 167 6.05 -1.02 -19.10
C VAL A 167 7.05 0.06 -18.73
N SER A 168 6.67 0.90 -17.81
CA SER A 168 7.51 1.94 -17.22
C SER A 168 7.66 1.74 -15.71
N ARG A 169 8.63 2.41 -15.11
CA ARG A 169 8.85 2.42 -13.67
C ARG A 169 8.99 3.85 -13.20
N ILE A 170 8.49 4.13 -12.00
CA ILE A 170 8.72 5.42 -11.36
C ILE A 170 10.21 5.72 -11.27
N ALA A 171 10.58 6.99 -11.46
CA ALA A 171 11.97 7.42 -11.38
C ALA A 171 12.53 7.18 -9.96
N SER A 172 13.80 6.78 -9.92
CA SER A 172 14.57 6.69 -8.67
C SER A 172 15.74 7.69 -8.75
N GLY A 173 15.92 8.45 -7.68
CA GLY A 173 17.01 9.44 -7.68
C GLY A 173 17.05 10.29 -6.42
N VAL A 174 17.82 11.38 -6.48
CA VAL A 174 17.99 12.31 -5.38
C VAL A 174 16.65 13.03 -5.10
N PRO A 175 16.16 13.03 -3.84
CA PRO A 175 14.95 13.76 -3.48
C PRO A 175 15.14 15.26 -3.64
N VAL A 176 14.06 15.96 -3.97
CA VAL A 176 14.05 17.43 -4.07
C VAL A 176 14.40 18.05 -2.72
N GLY A 177 15.37 18.96 -2.72
CA GLY A 177 15.86 19.62 -1.50
C GLY A 177 16.88 18.80 -0.70
N GLY A 178 17.33 17.65 -1.21
CA GLY A 178 18.38 16.87 -0.59
C GLY A 178 19.77 17.34 -1.00
N ASP A 179 20.72 17.44 -0.04
CA ASP A 179 22.12 17.71 -0.30
C ASP A 179 22.81 16.45 -0.82
N LEU A 180 23.55 16.57 -1.94
CA LEU A 180 24.20 15.43 -2.60
C LEU A 180 25.18 14.69 -1.68
N GLU A 181 25.86 15.40 -0.78
CA GLU A 181 26.80 14.80 0.17
C GLU A 181 26.15 13.89 1.21
N CYS A 182 24.86 14.04 1.44
CA CYS A 182 24.08 13.24 2.39
C CYS A 182 23.41 12.04 1.74
N ILE A 183 23.53 11.87 0.41
CA ILE A 183 22.87 10.81 -0.34
C ILE A 183 23.79 9.59 -0.44
N ASP A 184 23.22 8.40 -0.25
CA ASP A 184 23.97 7.14 -0.39
C ASP A 184 24.40 6.87 -1.84
N ASN A 185 25.47 6.11 -2.00
CA ASN A 185 26.08 5.81 -3.28
C ASN A 185 25.14 5.11 -4.26
N VAL A 186 24.21 4.27 -3.80
CA VAL A 186 23.27 3.55 -4.67
C VAL A 186 22.26 4.51 -5.26
N THR A 187 21.73 5.41 -4.44
CA THR A 187 20.80 6.46 -4.88
C THR A 187 21.47 7.42 -5.87
N LEU A 188 22.72 7.85 -5.61
CA LEU A 188 23.48 8.68 -6.55
C LEU A 188 23.74 7.97 -7.88
N LEU A 189 24.10 6.68 -7.84
CA LEU A 189 24.28 5.87 -9.06
C LEU A 189 22.99 5.80 -9.87
N ARG A 190 21.84 5.52 -9.23
CA ARG A 190 20.53 5.47 -9.90
C ARG A 190 20.14 6.81 -10.51
N ALA A 191 20.37 7.90 -9.79
CA ALA A 191 20.13 9.26 -10.31
C ALA A 191 20.98 9.55 -11.55
N LEU A 192 22.26 9.16 -11.55
CA LEU A 192 23.16 9.33 -12.71
C LEU A 192 22.71 8.48 -13.90
N GLN A 193 22.28 7.23 -13.66
CA GLN A 193 21.79 6.34 -14.72
C GLN A 193 20.47 6.82 -15.31
N GLY A 194 19.55 7.32 -14.46
CA GLY A 194 18.24 7.85 -14.83
C GLY A 194 18.23 9.31 -15.27
N ARG A 195 19.41 9.95 -15.48
CA ARG A 195 19.49 11.36 -15.89
C ARG A 195 18.76 11.61 -17.20
N VAL A 196 18.07 12.73 -17.27
CA VAL A 196 17.36 13.20 -18.47
C VAL A 196 18.12 14.36 -19.13
N THR A 197 17.95 14.48 -20.44
CA THR A 197 18.47 15.65 -21.18
C THR A 197 17.51 16.81 -20.99
N ILE A 198 18.04 17.98 -20.72
CA ILE A 198 17.30 19.25 -20.55
C ILE A 198 17.51 20.15 -21.75
#